data_db6baa84f6e28164b790e7d6db8d77f1
#
_entry.id   db6baa84f6e28164b790e7d6db8d77f1
#
_cell.length_a   1.000
_cell.length_b   1.000
_cell.length_c   1.000
_cell.angle_alpha   90.00
_cell.angle_beta   90.00
_cell.angle_gamma   90.00
#
_symmetry.space_group_name_H-M   'P 1'
#
loop_
_entity.id
_entity.type
_entity.pdbx_description
1 polymer ?
#
loop_
_entity_poly.entity_id
_entity_poly.type
_entity_poly.pdbx_seq_one_letter_code
_entity_poly.pdbx_strand_id
1 'polypeptide(L)'
;MWNFIQEQILGMKWLNNLIGNLLTVIGFDITEKIGGTIQFFVFDVIKIVVLLCTLIFVISYVQSYFPPEKTKKILGRFHGLTANLIAALLGTVTPFCSCSSIPLFIGFTSAGLPLGVTFSFLISSPMVDLGSLVLLMSIFGTKVAFCYVVLGLLIAVAGGTLIEKLHLENQVEEFIRNAKHIDLPIQELTQKERFKYSARQVADTFKKVFPYILIGVSIGAFIHNWIPQDLIVKILGNGNPFGVIIATIAGVPMYADIFGCIPIAEALLAKGAKLGVVLSFMMGVTTLSLPSMIMLKKAIKSKLLGIFIAICTIGIIIVGYFFNAIQNLII
;
A
#
# COMPACT_ATOMS: atom_id res chain seq x y z
N MET A 1 -2.40 26.60 1.37
CA MET A 1 -2.73 25.67 2.47
C MET A 1 -2.49 24.22 2.06
N TRP A 2 -2.96 23.76 0.89
CA TRP A 2 -2.73 22.40 0.37
C TRP A 2 -1.24 22.06 0.20
N ASN A 3 -0.46 22.93 -0.44
CA ASN A 3 1.00 22.72 -0.61
C ASN A 3 1.75 22.65 0.73
N PHE A 4 1.30 23.40 1.74
CA PHE A 4 1.91 23.33 3.07
C PHE A 4 1.67 21.97 3.74
N ILE A 5 0.45 21.44 3.65
CA ILE A 5 0.12 20.11 4.18
C ILE A 5 0.93 19.03 3.44
N GLN A 6 1.01 19.14 2.12
CA GLN A 6 1.69 18.16 1.27
C GLN A 6 3.21 18.17 1.48
N GLU A 7 3.84 19.33 1.60
CA GLU A 7 5.29 19.44 1.75
C GLU A 7 5.78 19.30 3.19
N GLN A 8 5.06 19.91 4.14
CA GLN A 8 5.55 20.01 5.51
C GLN A 8 5.00 18.87 6.41
N ILE A 9 3.77 18.39 6.19
CA ILE A 9 3.17 17.35 7.02
C ILE A 9 3.40 15.99 6.39
N LEU A 10 3.01 15.78 5.13
CA LEU A 10 3.15 14.48 4.46
C LEU A 10 4.56 14.26 3.91
N GLY A 11 5.15 15.27 3.29
CA GLY A 11 6.51 15.23 2.75
C GLY A 11 7.60 15.36 3.80
N MET A 12 7.28 15.91 4.99
CA MET A 12 8.24 16.14 6.09
C MET A 12 9.57 16.76 5.64
N LYS A 13 9.54 17.74 4.72
CA LYS A 13 10.76 18.41 4.20
C LYS A 13 11.64 18.97 5.32
N TRP A 14 11.01 19.47 6.38
CA TRP A 14 11.72 19.96 7.57
C TRP A 14 12.57 18.88 8.23
N LEU A 15 12.06 17.64 8.28
CA LEU A 15 12.78 16.48 8.86
C LEU A 15 13.97 16.09 7.98
N ASN A 16 13.79 16.09 6.65
CA ASN A 16 14.87 15.79 5.70
C ASN A 16 16.03 16.81 5.84
N ASN A 17 15.71 18.09 5.94
CA ASN A 17 16.71 19.16 6.15
C ASN A 17 17.42 19.01 7.51
N LEU A 18 16.67 18.65 8.56
CA LEU A 18 17.24 18.45 9.90
C LEU A 18 18.23 17.26 9.89
N ILE A 19 17.87 16.16 9.26
CA ILE A 19 18.75 14.97 9.14
C ILE A 19 19.97 15.30 8.29
N GLY A 20 19.81 16.03 7.18
CA GLY A 20 20.92 16.49 6.36
C GLY A 20 21.91 17.34 7.14
N ASN A 21 21.42 18.32 7.90
CA ASN A 21 22.27 19.15 8.75
C ASN A 21 22.99 18.36 9.85
N LEU A 22 22.32 17.39 10.46
CA LEU A 22 22.92 16.52 11.47
C LEU A 22 24.06 15.65 10.87
N LEU A 23 23.84 15.09 9.69
CA LEU A 23 24.85 14.28 9.01
C LEU A 23 26.07 15.08 8.58
N THR A 24 25.86 16.32 8.11
CA THR A 24 26.98 17.23 7.79
C THR A 24 27.80 17.62 9.02
N VAL A 25 27.17 17.83 10.17
CA VAL A 25 27.87 18.09 11.44
C VAL A 25 28.67 16.88 11.92
N ILE A 26 28.21 15.66 11.62
CA ILE A 26 28.93 14.41 11.95
C ILE A 26 30.09 14.16 11.00
N GLY A 27 30.17 14.89 9.86
CA GLY A 27 31.25 14.78 8.89
C GLY A 27 30.92 13.94 7.65
N PHE A 28 29.66 13.61 7.42
CA PHE A 28 29.21 12.98 6.17
C PHE A 28 28.89 14.04 5.12
N ASP A 29 29.45 13.89 3.94
CA ASP A 29 29.09 14.71 2.78
C ASP A 29 27.82 14.13 2.15
N ILE A 30 26.70 14.87 2.31
CA ILE A 30 25.39 14.46 1.78
C ILE A 30 25.30 14.56 0.25
N THR A 31 26.27 15.20 -0.42
CA THR A 31 26.36 15.27 -1.88
C THR A 31 26.97 14.01 -2.48
N GLU A 32 27.73 13.25 -1.68
CA GLU A 32 28.27 11.97 -2.07
C GLU A 32 27.23 10.85 -1.99
N LYS A 33 27.43 9.81 -2.81
CA LYS A 33 26.49 8.65 -2.89
C LYS A 33 26.24 8.01 -1.52
N ILE A 34 27.26 7.87 -0.69
CA ILE A 34 27.16 7.23 0.62
C ILE A 34 26.38 8.13 1.60
N GLY A 35 26.74 9.41 1.69
CA GLY A 35 26.04 10.36 2.56
C GLY A 35 24.58 10.55 2.18
N GLY A 36 24.30 10.68 0.88
CA GLY A 36 22.94 10.74 0.36
C GLY A 36 22.12 9.47 0.63
N THR A 37 22.74 8.28 0.55
CA THR A 37 22.09 7.00 0.87
C THR A 37 21.73 6.92 2.36
N ILE A 38 22.64 7.32 3.24
CA ILE A 38 22.40 7.34 4.69
C ILE A 38 21.30 8.35 5.04
N GLN A 39 21.35 9.56 4.45
CA GLN A 39 20.31 10.57 4.65
C GLN A 39 18.94 10.06 4.25
N PHE A 40 18.83 9.50 3.04
CA PHE A 40 17.59 8.93 2.53
C PHE A 40 17.09 7.79 3.43
N PHE A 41 17.96 6.88 3.82
CA PHE A 41 17.62 5.76 4.70
C PHE A 41 17.08 6.24 6.04
N VAL A 42 17.80 7.13 6.74
CA VAL A 42 17.39 7.62 8.07
C VAL A 42 16.09 8.41 7.97
N PHE A 43 15.98 9.28 6.95
CA PHE A 43 14.78 10.08 6.70
C PHE A 43 13.56 9.20 6.45
N ASP A 44 13.66 8.23 5.53
CA ASP A 44 12.53 7.37 5.16
C ASP A 44 12.13 6.44 6.32
N VAL A 45 13.08 5.88 7.07
CA VAL A 45 12.76 5.06 8.24
C VAL A 45 11.97 5.88 9.26
N ILE A 46 12.43 7.08 9.63
CA ILE A 46 11.73 7.92 10.61
C ILE A 46 10.35 8.34 10.07
N LYS A 47 10.27 8.79 8.83
CA LYS A 47 9.02 9.18 8.17
C LYS A 47 8.00 8.05 8.18
N ILE A 48 8.40 6.86 7.72
CA ILE A 48 7.54 5.68 7.67
C ILE A 48 7.08 5.28 9.07
N VAL A 49 7.98 5.26 10.05
CA VAL A 49 7.64 4.92 11.44
C VAL A 49 6.63 5.90 12.03
N VAL A 50 6.85 7.21 11.87
CA VAL A 50 5.94 8.24 12.39
C VAL A 50 4.56 8.14 11.74
N LEU A 51 4.52 8.05 10.40
CA LEU A 51 3.26 7.92 9.66
C LEU A 51 2.54 6.62 10.02
N LEU A 52 3.24 5.50 10.05
CA LEU A 52 2.69 4.19 10.40
C LEU A 52 2.11 4.19 11.82
N CYS A 53 2.86 4.65 12.81
CA CYS A 53 2.40 4.68 14.21
C CYS A 53 1.19 5.60 14.37
N THR A 54 1.22 6.78 13.76
CA THR A 54 0.10 7.74 13.79
C THR A 54 -1.14 7.16 13.13
N LEU A 55 -0.99 6.59 11.94
CA LEU A 55 -2.09 6.01 11.18
C LEU A 55 -2.71 4.82 11.92
N ILE A 56 -1.89 3.87 12.40
CA ILE A 56 -2.39 2.72 13.16
C ILE A 56 -3.11 3.18 14.43
N PHE A 57 -2.56 4.19 15.13
CA PHE A 57 -3.20 4.73 16.32
C PHE A 57 -4.58 5.30 16.02
N VAL A 58 -4.68 6.19 15.02
CA VAL A 58 -5.95 6.84 14.63
C VAL A 58 -6.95 5.79 14.18
N ILE A 59 -6.53 4.85 13.32
CA ILE A 59 -7.41 3.80 12.81
C ILE A 59 -7.89 2.90 13.95
N SER A 60 -7.01 2.42 14.81
CA SER A 60 -7.37 1.56 15.94
C SER A 60 -8.30 2.28 16.91
N TYR A 61 -8.10 3.60 17.09
CA TYR A 61 -8.97 4.42 17.90
C TYR A 61 -10.37 4.54 17.29
N VAL A 62 -10.47 4.83 15.99
CA VAL A 62 -11.75 4.86 15.28
C VAL A 62 -12.42 3.48 15.29
N GLN A 63 -11.68 2.41 15.04
CA GLN A 63 -12.19 1.04 15.09
C GLN A 63 -12.73 0.64 16.47
N SER A 64 -12.16 1.19 17.54
CA SER A 64 -12.68 0.93 18.89
C SER A 64 -14.14 1.38 19.09
N TYR A 65 -14.65 2.26 18.21
CA TYR A 65 -16.09 2.63 18.16
C TYR A 65 -16.91 1.73 17.24
N PHE A 66 -16.27 1.09 16.27
CA PHE A 66 -16.88 0.20 15.29
C PHE A 66 -16.27 -1.20 15.39
N PRO A 67 -16.71 -2.01 16.36
CA PRO A 67 -16.20 -3.36 16.50
C PRO A 67 -16.48 -4.17 15.22
N PRO A 68 -15.62 -5.15 14.87
CA PRO A 68 -15.74 -5.96 13.65
C PRO A 68 -17.11 -6.62 13.46
N GLU A 69 -17.82 -6.87 14.56
CA GLU A 69 -19.18 -7.45 14.57
C GLU A 69 -20.22 -6.52 13.91
N LYS A 70 -20.08 -5.20 14.08
CA LYS A 70 -20.95 -4.23 13.39
C LYS A 70 -20.66 -4.22 11.88
N THR A 71 -19.41 -4.25 11.50
CA THR A 71 -19.00 -4.34 10.10
C THR A 71 -19.44 -5.66 9.47
N LYS A 72 -19.32 -6.79 10.21
CA LYS A 72 -19.89 -8.09 9.81
C LYS A 72 -21.41 -8.00 9.60
N LYS A 73 -22.15 -7.33 10.48
CA LYS A 73 -23.60 -7.19 10.38
C LYS A 73 -24.02 -6.36 9.17
N ILE A 74 -23.20 -5.39 8.74
CA ILE A 74 -23.43 -4.57 7.55
C ILE A 74 -23.05 -5.35 6.28
N LEU A 75 -21.82 -5.87 6.21
CA LEU A 75 -21.32 -6.62 5.07
C LEU A 75 -21.99 -7.98 4.90
N GLY A 76 -22.41 -8.63 5.99
CA GLY A 76 -23.09 -9.91 5.97
C GLY A 76 -24.54 -9.86 5.46
N ARG A 77 -25.10 -8.66 5.22
CA ARG A 77 -26.39 -8.49 4.53
C ARG A 77 -26.28 -8.64 3.02
N PHE A 78 -25.07 -8.47 2.49
CA PHE A 78 -24.78 -8.54 1.07
C PHE A 78 -24.07 -9.86 0.78
N HIS A 79 -24.34 -10.46 -0.36
CA HIS A 79 -23.77 -11.75 -0.77
C HIS A 79 -23.18 -11.67 -2.17
N GLY A 80 -22.12 -12.43 -2.41
CA GLY A 80 -21.48 -12.53 -3.72
C GLY A 80 -20.86 -11.23 -4.21
N LEU A 81 -21.03 -10.91 -5.48
CA LEU A 81 -20.42 -9.76 -6.15
C LEU A 81 -20.70 -8.41 -5.49
N THR A 82 -21.90 -8.22 -4.94
CA THR A 82 -22.27 -6.97 -4.27
C THR A 82 -21.50 -6.75 -2.98
N ALA A 83 -21.27 -7.82 -2.20
CA ALA A 83 -20.46 -7.75 -1.00
C ALA A 83 -19.00 -7.43 -1.33
N ASN A 84 -18.45 -8.06 -2.38
CA ASN A 84 -17.10 -7.81 -2.87
C ASN A 84 -16.93 -6.37 -3.36
N LEU A 85 -17.92 -5.81 -4.07
CA LEU A 85 -17.91 -4.43 -4.53
C LEU A 85 -17.92 -3.44 -3.35
N ILE A 86 -18.80 -3.66 -2.36
CA ILE A 86 -18.88 -2.79 -1.18
C ILE A 86 -17.57 -2.86 -0.38
N ALA A 87 -16.97 -4.04 -0.25
CA ALA A 87 -15.69 -4.20 0.41
C ALA A 87 -14.54 -3.49 -0.34
N ALA A 88 -14.53 -3.57 -1.68
CA ALA A 88 -13.56 -2.85 -2.50
C ALA A 88 -13.74 -1.32 -2.39
N LEU A 89 -14.98 -0.83 -2.41
CA LEU A 89 -15.25 0.59 -2.17
C LEU A 89 -14.84 1.04 -0.77
N LEU A 90 -15.07 0.21 0.24
CA LEU A 90 -14.62 0.49 1.60
C LEU A 90 -13.09 0.59 1.65
N GLY A 91 -12.38 -0.30 0.96
CA GLY A 91 -10.92 -0.23 0.83
C GLY A 91 -10.43 1.05 0.17
N THR A 92 -11.13 1.52 -0.86
CA THR A 92 -10.79 2.77 -1.58
C THR A 92 -11.00 4.03 -0.72
N VAL A 93 -12.08 4.06 0.05
CA VAL A 93 -12.41 5.21 0.92
C VAL A 93 -11.47 5.29 2.12
N THR A 94 -10.95 4.16 2.56
CA THR A 94 -10.06 4.11 3.71
C THR A 94 -8.60 4.30 3.26
N PRO A 95 -7.90 5.38 3.70
CA PRO A 95 -6.52 5.67 3.28
C PRO A 95 -5.54 4.74 4.01
N PHE A 96 -5.59 3.45 3.69
CA PHE A 96 -4.79 2.44 4.35
C PHE A 96 -3.62 2.00 3.46
N CYS A 97 -2.40 2.13 3.97
CA CYS A 97 -1.26 1.42 3.40
C CYS A 97 -1.46 -0.11 3.60
N SER A 98 -0.79 -0.90 2.81
CA SER A 98 -0.82 -2.36 2.92
C SER A 98 -0.53 -2.89 4.33
N CYS A 99 0.32 -2.19 5.10
CA CYS A 99 0.64 -2.54 6.50
C CYS A 99 -0.55 -2.42 7.46
N SER A 100 -1.47 -1.48 7.22
CA SER A 100 -2.68 -1.29 8.04
C SER A 100 -3.86 -2.09 7.52
N SER A 101 -3.92 -2.39 6.23
CA SER A 101 -4.97 -3.21 5.62
C SER A 101 -4.87 -4.68 6.05
N ILE A 102 -3.65 -5.21 6.30
CA ILE A 102 -3.46 -6.60 6.73
C ILE A 102 -4.05 -6.89 8.11
N PRO A 103 -3.85 -6.08 9.17
CA PRO A 103 -4.54 -6.26 10.44
C PRO A 103 -6.07 -6.23 10.32
N LEU A 104 -6.61 -5.36 9.45
CA LEU A 104 -8.04 -5.31 9.16
C LEU A 104 -8.54 -6.57 8.46
N PHE A 105 -7.79 -7.03 7.46
CA PHE A 105 -8.04 -8.30 6.80
C PHE A 105 -8.10 -9.46 7.80
N ILE A 106 -7.15 -9.52 8.74
CA ILE A 106 -7.15 -10.52 9.82
C ILE A 106 -8.41 -10.37 10.67
N GLY A 107 -8.77 -9.16 11.07
CA GLY A 107 -9.97 -8.89 11.85
C GLY A 107 -11.26 -9.30 11.14
N PHE A 108 -11.42 -8.97 9.86
CA PHE A 108 -12.58 -9.34 9.05
C PHE A 108 -12.67 -10.85 8.84
N THR A 109 -11.54 -11.49 8.57
CA THR A 109 -11.47 -12.95 8.38
C THR A 109 -11.77 -13.69 9.69
N SER A 110 -11.22 -13.23 10.82
CA SER A 110 -11.54 -13.76 12.16
C SER A 110 -13.01 -13.55 12.53
N ALA A 111 -13.62 -12.45 12.09
CA ALA A 111 -15.05 -12.20 12.26
C ALA A 111 -15.93 -13.13 11.39
N GLY A 112 -15.33 -13.94 10.50
CA GLY A 112 -16.03 -14.88 9.65
C GLY A 112 -16.66 -14.30 8.41
N LEU A 113 -16.11 -13.17 7.89
CA LEU A 113 -16.47 -12.67 6.57
C LEU A 113 -15.92 -13.58 5.46
N PRO A 114 -16.64 -13.74 4.33
CA PRO A 114 -16.16 -14.52 3.19
C PRO A 114 -14.79 -14.04 2.69
N LEU A 115 -13.95 -14.97 2.25
CA LEU A 115 -12.61 -14.63 1.73
C LEU A 115 -12.66 -13.68 0.53
N GLY A 116 -13.65 -13.80 -0.33
CA GLY A 116 -13.82 -12.90 -1.45
C GLY A 116 -13.97 -11.45 -1.02
N VAL A 117 -14.78 -11.21 0.01
CA VAL A 117 -15.01 -9.88 0.60
C VAL A 117 -13.73 -9.31 1.20
N THR A 118 -13.04 -10.12 2.01
CA THR A 118 -11.82 -9.68 2.70
C THR A 118 -10.66 -9.43 1.74
N PHE A 119 -10.55 -10.23 0.67
CA PHE A 119 -9.54 -10.02 -0.37
C PHE A 119 -9.90 -8.87 -1.32
N SER A 120 -11.17 -8.65 -1.64
CA SER A 120 -11.58 -7.44 -2.40
C SER A 120 -11.18 -6.17 -1.67
N PHE A 121 -11.37 -6.12 -0.36
CA PHE A 121 -10.88 -5.03 0.49
C PHE A 121 -9.34 -4.94 0.48
N LEU A 122 -8.65 -6.06 0.67
CA LEU A 122 -7.18 -6.11 0.76
C LEU A 122 -6.50 -5.71 -0.55
N ILE A 123 -7.09 -6.03 -1.71
CA ILE A 123 -6.56 -5.65 -3.02
C ILE A 123 -6.83 -4.18 -3.30
N SER A 124 -8.05 -3.69 -3.05
CA SER A 124 -8.41 -2.30 -3.38
C SER A 124 -7.67 -1.28 -2.53
N SER A 125 -7.50 -1.56 -1.25
CA SER A 125 -6.96 -0.61 -0.27
C SER A 125 -5.58 -0.04 -0.62
N PRO A 126 -4.53 -0.83 -0.94
CA PRO A 126 -3.24 -0.29 -1.36
C PRO A 126 -3.18 0.08 -2.85
N MET A 127 -4.14 -0.39 -3.65
CA MET A 127 -4.16 -0.20 -5.09
C MET A 127 -4.85 1.10 -5.49
N VAL A 128 -5.91 1.47 -4.77
CA VAL A 128 -6.79 2.59 -5.09
C VAL A 128 -7.24 3.29 -3.82
N ASP A 129 -6.45 4.23 -3.32
CA ASP A 129 -6.86 5.06 -2.19
C ASP A 129 -7.24 6.49 -2.63
N LEU A 130 -7.98 7.21 -1.80
CA LEU A 130 -8.40 8.59 -2.08
C LEU A 130 -7.21 9.55 -2.20
N GLY A 131 -6.12 9.31 -1.47
CA GLY A 131 -4.90 10.11 -1.57
C GLY A 131 -4.26 9.95 -2.94
N SER A 132 -4.16 8.72 -3.42
CA SER A 132 -3.70 8.40 -4.78
C SER A 132 -4.56 9.08 -5.84
N LEU A 133 -5.89 9.04 -5.67
CA LEU A 133 -6.82 9.67 -6.60
C LEU A 133 -6.55 11.16 -6.73
N VAL A 134 -6.55 11.90 -5.62
CA VAL A 134 -6.32 13.35 -5.62
C VAL A 134 -4.98 13.70 -6.24
N LEU A 135 -3.96 12.91 -5.95
CA LEU A 135 -2.62 13.11 -6.47
C LEU A 135 -2.52 12.83 -7.97
N LEU A 136 -3.07 11.70 -8.42
CA LEU A 136 -3.12 11.37 -9.84
C LEU A 136 -3.94 12.41 -10.62
N MET A 137 -5.00 12.97 -10.03
CA MET A 137 -5.74 14.08 -10.63
C MET A 137 -4.88 15.32 -10.83
N SER A 138 -3.98 15.63 -9.90
CA SER A 138 -3.11 16.80 -9.99
C SER A 138 -1.98 16.65 -11.01
N ILE A 139 -1.47 15.44 -11.22
CA ILE A 139 -0.31 15.18 -12.09
C ILE A 139 -0.76 14.75 -13.49
N PHE A 140 -1.70 13.81 -13.59
CA PHE A 140 -2.09 13.17 -14.85
C PHE A 140 -3.47 13.62 -15.37
N GLY A 141 -4.16 14.44 -14.57
CA GLY A 141 -5.51 14.90 -14.89
C GLY A 141 -6.63 13.94 -14.47
N THR A 142 -7.84 14.50 -14.41
CA THR A 142 -9.03 13.86 -13.85
C THR A 142 -9.43 12.57 -14.59
N LYS A 143 -9.28 12.55 -15.93
CA LYS A 143 -9.64 11.39 -16.75
C LYS A 143 -8.80 10.17 -16.43
N VAL A 144 -7.48 10.35 -16.32
CA VAL A 144 -6.55 9.27 -15.98
C VAL A 144 -6.83 8.75 -14.58
N ALA A 145 -7.00 9.65 -13.61
CA ALA A 145 -7.25 9.29 -12.23
C ALA A 145 -8.56 8.50 -12.07
N PHE A 146 -9.63 8.93 -12.74
CA PHE A 146 -10.92 8.21 -12.71
C PHE A 146 -10.82 6.81 -13.34
N CYS A 147 -10.20 6.69 -14.52
CA CYS A 147 -9.97 5.38 -15.15
C CYS A 147 -9.12 4.46 -14.27
N TYR A 148 -8.11 4.99 -13.59
CA TYR A 148 -7.28 4.25 -12.64
C TYR A 148 -8.10 3.65 -11.50
N VAL A 149 -8.96 4.45 -10.88
CA VAL A 149 -9.85 4.00 -9.79
C VAL A 149 -10.81 2.91 -10.28
N VAL A 150 -11.46 3.12 -11.40
CA VAL A 150 -12.42 2.15 -11.96
C VAL A 150 -11.73 0.82 -12.26
N LEU A 151 -10.57 0.85 -12.90
CA LEU A 151 -9.82 -0.38 -13.22
C LEU A 151 -9.32 -1.08 -11.95
N GLY A 152 -8.81 -0.33 -10.99
CA GLY A 152 -8.37 -0.91 -9.72
C GLY A 152 -9.50 -1.57 -8.94
N LEU A 153 -10.69 -0.94 -8.90
CA LEU A 153 -11.89 -1.54 -8.32
C LEU A 153 -12.32 -2.81 -9.06
N LEU A 154 -12.31 -2.81 -10.38
CA LEU A 154 -12.64 -4.00 -11.18
C LEU A 154 -11.69 -5.17 -10.86
N ILE A 155 -10.39 -4.89 -10.76
CA ILE A 155 -9.38 -5.91 -10.40
C ILE A 155 -9.62 -6.43 -8.98
N ALA A 156 -9.92 -5.54 -8.03
CA ALA A 156 -10.17 -5.92 -6.65
C ALA A 156 -11.41 -6.82 -6.52
N VAL A 157 -12.50 -6.47 -7.18
CA VAL A 157 -13.74 -7.29 -7.18
C VAL A 157 -13.54 -8.61 -7.91
N ALA A 158 -12.89 -8.59 -9.07
CA ALA A 158 -12.59 -9.80 -9.84
C ALA A 158 -11.65 -10.74 -9.07
N GLY A 159 -10.59 -10.19 -8.47
CA GLY A 159 -9.62 -10.95 -7.68
C GLY A 159 -10.23 -11.56 -6.43
N GLY A 160 -11.02 -10.79 -5.68
CA GLY A 160 -11.75 -11.31 -4.51
C GLY A 160 -12.75 -12.40 -4.90
N THR A 161 -13.52 -12.18 -5.97
CA THR A 161 -14.47 -13.19 -6.48
C THR A 161 -13.77 -14.47 -6.95
N LEU A 162 -12.60 -14.35 -7.57
CA LEU A 162 -11.80 -15.50 -7.98
C LEU A 162 -11.32 -16.29 -6.77
N ILE A 163 -10.81 -15.62 -5.74
CA ILE A 163 -10.35 -16.28 -4.49
C ILE A 163 -11.52 -16.97 -3.78
N GLU A 164 -12.70 -16.36 -3.76
CA GLU A 164 -13.90 -16.97 -3.18
C GLU A 164 -14.29 -18.27 -3.88
N LYS A 165 -14.30 -18.25 -5.23
CA LYS A 165 -14.63 -19.45 -6.03
C LYS A 165 -13.62 -20.58 -5.89
N LEU A 166 -12.39 -20.28 -5.51
CA LEU A 166 -11.34 -21.29 -5.30
C LEU A 166 -11.45 -22.02 -3.95
N HIS A 167 -12.38 -21.62 -3.07
CA HIS A 167 -12.63 -22.26 -1.77
C HIS A 167 -11.34 -22.50 -0.97
N LEU A 168 -10.54 -21.45 -0.78
CA LEU A 168 -9.23 -21.54 -0.15
C LEU A 168 -9.23 -21.20 1.34
N GLU A 169 -10.35 -21.39 2.05
CA GLU A 169 -10.50 -21.11 3.48
C GLU A 169 -9.48 -21.87 4.33
N ASN A 170 -9.09 -23.07 3.88
CA ASN A 170 -8.07 -23.91 4.52
C ASN A 170 -6.64 -23.36 4.39
N GLN A 171 -6.43 -22.34 3.55
CA GLN A 171 -5.15 -21.66 3.36
C GLN A 171 -4.97 -20.43 4.25
N VAL A 172 -5.97 -20.09 5.07
CA VAL A 172 -5.85 -19.11 6.15
C VAL A 172 -5.24 -19.81 7.37
N GLU A 173 -4.39 -19.11 8.11
CA GLU A 173 -3.75 -19.65 9.32
C GLU A 173 -4.77 -20.00 10.39
N GLU A 174 -4.51 -21.09 11.13
CA GLU A 174 -5.47 -21.65 12.09
C GLU A 174 -5.84 -20.70 13.22
N PHE A 175 -4.90 -19.87 13.68
CA PHE A 175 -5.18 -18.92 14.75
C PHE A 175 -6.19 -17.85 14.35
N ILE A 176 -6.32 -17.54 13.04
CA ILE A 176 -7.31 -16.60 12.50
C ILE A 176 -8.65 -17.31 12.32
N ARG A 177 -8.60 -18.52 11.75
CA ARG A 177 -9.81 -19.32 11.47
C ARG A 177 -10.49 -19.83 12.74
N ASN A 178 -9.69 -20.21 13.74
CA ASN A 178 -10.15 -20.74 15.02
C ASN A 178 -10.27 -19.64 16.10
N ALA A 179 -10.08 -18.37 15.74
CA ALA A 179 -10.40 -17.29 16.65
C ALA A 179 -11.88 -17.44 17.03
N LYS A 180 -12.12 -18.14 18.15
CA LYS A 180 -13.45 -18.28 18.72
C LYS A 180 -14.03 -16.87 18.84
N HIS A 181 -15.24 -16.70 18.33
CA HIS A 181 -16.08 -15.60 18.73
C HIS A 181 -16.18 -15.67 20.26
N ILE A 182 -15.30 -15.00 20.95
CA ILE A 182 -15.55 -14.65 22.32
C ILE A 182 -16.61 -13.56 22.14
N ASP A 183 -17.88 -13.96 22.28
CA ASP A 183 -18.97 -13.05 22.54
C ASP A 183 -18.68 -12.37 23.88
N LEU A 184 -17.68 -11.51 23.89
CA LEU A 184 -17.53 -10.55 24.97
C LEU A 184 -18.74 -9.64 24.82
N PRO A 185 -19.56 -9.49 25.88
CA PRO A 185 -20.60 -8.50 25.89
C PRO A 185 -19.97 -7.18 25.46
N ILE A 186 -20.61 -6.45 24.58
CA ILE A 186 -20.17 -5.13 24.08
C ILE A 186 -20.07 -4.23 25.30
N GLN A 187 -18.98 -4.36 26.06
CA GLN A 187 -18.61 -3.39 27.07
C GLN A 187 -18.20 -2.15 26.30
N GLU A 188 -18.96 -1.10 26.46
CA GLU A 188 -18.57 0.21 25.95
C GLU A 188 -17.26 0.60 26.58
N LEU A 189 -16.19 0.43 25.82
CA LEU A 189 -14.82 0.79 26.26
C LEU A 189 -14.85 2.27 26.65
N THR A 190 -14.31 2.57 27.80
CA THR A 190 -14.08 3.95 28.23
C THR A 190 -13.02 4.60 27.33
N GLN A 191 -13.00 5.93 27.25
CA GLN A 191 -12.02 6.67 26.42
C GLN A 191 -10.58 6.27 26.73
N LYS A 192 -10.28 6.02 28.03
CA LYS A 192 -8.95 5.60 28.48
C LYS A 192 -8.59 4.19 28.00
N GLU A 193 -9.54 3.29 27.96
CA GLU A 193 -9.35 1.92 27.45
C GLU A 193 -9.17 1.90 25.94
N ARG A 194 -9.91 2.74 25.21
CA ARG A 194 -9.74 2.93 23.75
C ARG A 194 -8.34 3.43 23.42
N PHE A 195 -7.87 4.42 24.14
CA PHE A 195 -6.50 4.95 23.98
C PHE A 195 -5.44 3.86 24.25
N LYS A 196 -5.59 3.11 25.36
CA LYS A 196 -4.68 2.02 25.73
C LYS A 196 -4.71 0.88 24.70
N TYR A 197 -5.89 0.56 24.18
CA TYR A 197 -6.07 -0.42 23.09
C TYR A 197 -5.29 0.03 21.85
N SER A 198 -5.51 1.28 21.39
CA SER A 198 -4.84 1.83 20.20
C SER A 198 -3.32 1.87 20.37
N ALA A 199 -2.83 2.30 21.53
CA ALA A 199 -1.40 2.32 21.82
C ALA A 199 -0.78 0.91 21.83
N ARG A 200 -1.50 -0.10 22.33
CA ARG A 200 -1.07 -1.50 22.27
C ARG A 200 -1.00 -2.01 20.85
N GLN A 201 -2.01 -1.72 20.01
CA GLN A 201 -2.02 -2.09 18.58
C GLN A 201 -0.84 -1.49 17.84
N VAL A 202 -0.50 -0.22 18.11
CA VAL A 202 0.71 0.42 17.56
C VAL A 202 1.97 -0.34 17.97
N ALA A 203 2.15 -0.61 19.26
CA ALA A 203 3.33 -1.29 19.76
C ALA A 203 3.49 -2.71 19.20
N ASP A 204 2.40 -3.47 19.15
CA ASP A 204 2.40 -4.85 18.66
C ASP A 204 2.68 -4.90 17.13
N THR A 205 2.09 -3.99 16.36
CA THR A 205 2.31 -3.91 14.92
C THR A 205 3.72 -3.40 14.64
N PHE A 206 4.16 -2.34 15.32
CA PHE A 206 5.50 -1.79 15.15
C PHE A 206 6.59 -2.86 15.37
N LYS A 207 6.53 -3.60 16.49
CA LYS A 207 7.50 -4.67 16.77
C LYS A 207 7.57 -5.73 15.67
N LYS A 208 6.44 -6.03 15.05
CA LYS A 208 6.37 -7.04 13.98
C LYS A 208 6.89 -6.52 12.64
N VAL A 209 6.66 -5.25 12.35
CA VAL A 209 6.90 -4.66 11.02
C VAL A 209 8.26 -3.98 10.92
N PHE A 210 8.77 -3.42 12.02
CA PHE A 210 9.99 -2.62 12.04
C PHE A 210 11.21 -3.28 11.38
N PRO A 211 11.57 -4.56 11.65
CA PRO A 211 12.72 -5.18 10.98
C PRO A 211 12.54 -5.27 9.47
N TYR A 212 11.31 -5.43 8.99
CA TYR A 212 11.03 -5.50 7.54
C TYR A 212 11.04 -4.11 6.90
N ILE A 213 10.63 -3.07 7.62
CA ILE A 213 10.80 -1.68 7.17
C ILE A 213 12.28 -1.39 6.96
N LEU A 214 13.14 -1.74 7.93
CA LEU A 214 14.58 -1.51 7.80
C LEU A 214 15.16 -2.19 6.57
N ILE A 215 14.80 -3.46 6.31
CA ILE A 215 15.26 -4.19 5.12
C ILE A 215 14.73 -3.53 3.84
N GLY A 216 13.44 -3.24 3.77
CA GLY A 216 12.82 -2.65 2.58
C GLY A 216 13.36 -1.26 2.25
N VAL A 217 13.52 -0.39 3.27
CA VAL A 217 14.08 0.96 3.08
C VAL A 217 15.58 0.89 2.75
N SER A 218 16.34 -0.08 3.31
CA SER A 218 17.74 -0.27 2.93
C SER A 218 17.88 -0.59 1.44
N ILE A 219 17.06 -1.49 0.93
CA ILE A 219 17.03 -1.84 -0.50
C ILE A 219 16.61 -0.61 -1.33
N GLY A 220 15.57 0.11 -0.90
CA GLY A 220 15.11 1.34 -1.56
C GLY A 220 16.19 2.42 -1.61
N ALA A 221 16.86 2.68 -0.50
CA ALA A 221 17.94 3.66 -0.41
C ALA A 221 19.14 3.30 -1.31
N PHE A 222 19.47 2.00 -1.39
CA PHE A 222 20.51 1.51 -2.29
C PHE A 222 20.10 1.75 -3.75
N ILE A 223 18.88 1.36 -4.14
CA ILE A 223 18.39 1.53 -5.50
C ILE A 223 18.38 3.02 -5.89
N HIS A 224 17.88 3.89 -5.01
CA HIS A 224 17.73 5.31 -5.28
C HIS A 224 19.03 6.02 -5.62
N ASN A 225 20.12 5.70 -4.92
CA ASN A 225 21.40 6.42 -5.08
C ASN A 225 22.43 5.70 -5.94
N TRP A 226 22.30 4.37 -6.11
CA TRP A 226 23.31 3.56 -6.82
C TRP A 226 22.89 3.20 -8.25
N ILE A 227 21.59 3.14 -8.54
CA ILE A 227 21.13 2.87 -9.90
C ILE A 227 21.05 4.20 -10.68
N PRO A 228 21.84 4.37 -11.75
CA PRO A 228 21.80 5.57 -12.58
C PRO A 228 20.39 5.73 -13.19
N GLN A 229 19.85 6.94 -13.09
CA GLN A 229 18.54 7.26 -13.69
C GLN A 229 18.49 6.92 -15.18
N ASP A 230 19.61 7.06 -15.89
CA ASP A 230 19.71 6.75 -17.33
C ASP A 230 19.49 5.26 -17.62
N LEU A 231 19.89 4.37 -16.69
CA LEU A 231 19.65 2.92 -16.81
C LEU A 231 18.17 2.60 -16.63
N ILE A 232 17.52 3.23 -15.65
CA ILE A 232 16.08 3.08 -15.41
C ILE A 232 15.30 3.52 -16.65
N VAL A 233 15.67 4.67 -17.21
CA VAL A 233 15.04 5.22 -18.42
C VAL A 233 15.31 4.38 -19.66
N LYS A 234 16.51 3.83 -19.81
CA LYS A 234 16.83 2.93 -20.93
C LYS A 234 16.01 1.64 -20.89
N ILE A 235 15.70 1.15 -19.69
CA ILE A 235 14.92 -0.08 -19.49
C ILE A 235 13.42 0.19 -19.55
N LEU A 236 12.95 1.29 -18.94
CA LEU A 236 11.54 1.62 -18.81
C LEU A 236 11.03 2.65 -19.83
N GLY A 237 11.93 3.23 -20.63
CA GLY A 237 11.60 4.28 -21.58
C GLY A 237 10.85 3.79 -22.84
N ASN A 238 10.62 4.73 -23.74
CA ASN A 238 9.85 4.53 -24.96
C ASN A 238 10.46 3.45 -25.85
N GLY A 239 9.65 2.41 -26.18
CA GLY A 239 10.00 1.38 -27.17
C GLY A 239 10.11 -0.04 -26.61
N ASN A 240 10.16 -0.23 -25.29
CA ASN A 240 10.22 -1.57 -24.73
C ASN A 240 8.79 -2.11 -24.46
N PRO A 241 8.31 -3.10 -25.21
CA PRO A 241 7.00 -3.70 -24.98
C PRO A 241 6.91 -4.36 -23.58
N PHE A 242 8.03 -4.80 -23.02
CA PHE A 242 8.12 -5.39 -21.69
C PHE A 242 8.25 -4.36 -20.57
N GLY A 243 8.26 -3.07 -20.86
CA GLY A 243 8.45 -2.00 -19.88
C GLY A 243 7.46 -2.08 -18.70
N VAL A 244 6.20 -2.42 -18.96
CA VAL A 244 5.17 -2.61 -17.93
C VAL A 244 5.52 -3.75 -16.96
N ILE A 245 5.95 -4.89 -17.49
CA ILE A 245 6.30 -6.07 -16.68
C ILE A 245 7.54 -5.77 -15.83
N ILE A 246 8.55 -5.18 -16.46
CA ILE A 246 9.80 -4.81 -15.77
C ILE A 246 9.53 -3.78 -14.68
N ALA A 247 8.70 -2.77 -14.96
CA ALA A 247 8.31 -1.75 -13.99
C ALA A 247 7.58 -2.36 -12.77
N THR A 248 6.65 -3.28 -13.02
CA THR A 248 5.93 -3.99 -11.96
C THR A 248 6.90 -4.77 -11.07
N ILE A 249 7.81 -5.54 -11.68
CA ILE A 249 8.81 -6.34 -10.94
C ILE A 249 9.80 -5.45 -10.20
N ALA A 250 10.24 -4.36 -10.81
CA ALA A 250 11.16 -3.40 -10.19
C ALA A 250 10.55 -2.69 -8.96
N GLY A 251 9.23 -2.54 -8.94
CA GLY A 251 8.50 -2.00 -7.78
C GLY A 251 8.45 -2.92 -6.57
N VAL A 252 8.45 -4.25 -6.77
CA VAL A 252 8.26 -5.23 -5.68
C VAL A 252 9.27 -5.13 -4.54
N PRO A 253 10.59 -5.01 -4.78
CA PRO A 253 11.56 -4.89 -3.70
C PRO A 253 11.51 -3.54 -2.97
N MET A 254 10.89 -2.52 -3.58
CA MET A 254 10.81 -1.19 -2.98
C MET A 254 9.66 -1.15 -1.98
N TYR A 255 9.87 -0.39 -0.91
CA TYR A 255 8.81 -0.04 0.03
C TYR A 255 8.69 1.48 0.06
N ALA A 256 7.67 2.00 -0.56
CA ALA A 256 7.34 3.41 -0.51
C ALA A 256 5.81 3.57 -0.53
N ASP A 257 5.34 4.68 0.03
CA ASP A 257 3.98 5.14 -0.20
C ASP A 257 3.86 5.80 -1.58
N ILE A 258 2.66 6.10 -1.99
CA ILE A 258 2.42 6.73 -3.30
C ILE A 258 3.10 8.10 -3.40
N PHE A 259 3.16 8.85 -2.29
CA PHE A 259 3.82 10.15 -2.24
C PHE A 259 5.33 10.04 -2.44
N GLY A 260 5.95 8.98 -1.92
CA GLY A 260 7.36 8.68 -2.15
C GLY A 260 7.68 8.24 -3.58
N CYS A 261 6.70 7.70 -4.30
CA CYS A 261 6.87 7.28 -5.70
C CYS A 261 6.77 8.44 -6.71
N ILE A 262 6.19 9.60 -6.32
CA ILE A 262 5.93 10.71 -7.24
C ILE A 262 7.18 11.26 -7.90
N PRO A 263 8.26 11.59 -7.18
CA PRO A 263 9.45 12.13 -7.82
C PRO A 263 10.04 11.17 -8.87
N ILE A 264 9.92 9.86 -8.61
CA ILE A 264 10.35 8.83 -9.56
C ILE A 264 9.41 8.79 -10.77
N ALA A 265 8.11 8.87 -10.54
CA ALA A 265 7.09 8.90 -11.59
C ALA A 265 7.26 10.12 -12.50
N GLU A 266 7.45 11.31 -11.93
CA GLU A 266 7.69 12.55 -12.68
C GLU A 266 9.02 12.48 -13.47
N ALA A 267 10.08 11.97 -12.87
CA ALA A 267 11.36 11.80 -13.56
C ALA A 267 11.26 10.80 -14.73
N LEU A 268 10.52 9.70 -14.56
CA LEU A 268 10.28 8.72 -15.62
C LEU A 268 9.48 9.33 -16.78
N LEU A 269 8.44 10.10 -16.47
CA LEU A 269 7.63 10.79 -17.49
C LEU A 269 8.42 11.85 -18.23
N ALA A 270 9.18 12.69 -17.50
CA ALA A 270 10.03 13.73 -18.09
C ALA A 270 11.08 13.14 -19.06
N LYS A 271 11.48 11.90 -18.83
CA LYS A 271 12.42 11.16 -19.69
C LYS A 271 11.71 10.30 -20.75
N GLY A 272 10.40 10.44 -20.91
CA GLY A 272 9.63 9.83 -22.00
C GLY A 272 9.13 8.40 -21.72
N ALA A 273 9.06 7.96 -20.47
CA ALA A 273 8.40 6.71 -20.14
C ALA A 273 6.89 6.82 -20.41
N LYS A 274 6.28 5.73 -20.89
CA LYS A 274 4.84 5.69 -21.12
C LYS A 274 4.06 5.71 -19.82
N LEU A 275 2.89 6.32 -19.83
CA LEU A 275 2.02 6.46 -18.66
C LEU A 275 1.75 5.13 -17.94
N GLY A 276 1.41 4.08 -18.70
CA GLY A 276 1.13 2.76 -18.13
C GLY A 276 2.33 2.11 -17.47
N VAL A 277 3.57 2.37 -17.92
CA VAL A 277 4.79 1.90 -17.29
C VAL A 277 4.96 2.56 -15.91
N VAL A 278 4.74 3.87 -15.85
CA VAL A 278 4.84 4.64 -14.60
C VAL A 278 3.78 4.20 -13.59
N LEU A 279 2.53 4.08 -14.03
CA LEU A 279 1.44 3.62 -13.16
C LEU A 279 1.66 2.19 -12.67
N SER A 280 2.16 1.28 -13.52
CA SER A 280 2.48 -0.09 -13.10
C SER A 280 3.61 -0.14 -12.08
N PHE A 281 4.62 0.70 -12.21
CA PHE A 281 5.67 0.85 -11.22
C PHE A 281 5.08 1.30 -9.87
N MET A 282 4.28 2.37 -9.87
CA MET A 282 3.66 2.90 -8.65
C MET A 282 2.76 1.86 -7.97
N MET A 283 1.90 1.17 -8.74
CA MET A 283 1.05 0.09 -8.22
C MET A 283 1.87 -1.08 -7.67
N GLY A 284 2.97 -1.46 -8.34
CA GLY A 284 3.89 -2.51 -7.89
C GLY A 284 4.50 -2.21 -6.54
N VAL A 285 4.99 -0.97 -6.35
CA VAL A 285 5.58 -0.50 -5.09
C VAL A 285 4.55 -0.50 -3.95
N THR A 286 3.34 0.00 -4.20
CA THR A 286 2.32 0.16 -3.14
C THR A 286 1.62 -1.15 -2.78
N THR A 287 1.34 -2.02 -3.77
CA THR A 287 0.52 -3.22 -3.57
C THR A 287 1.36 -4.47 -3.28
N LEU A 288 2.49 -4.64 -3.98
CA LEU A 288 3.31 -5.87 -3.95
C LEU A 288 4.61 -5.72 -3.16
N SER A 289 4.75 -4.71 -2.32
CA SER A 289 5.98 -4.49 -1.55
C SER A 289 6.38 -5.70 -0.71
N LEU A 290 7.67 -6.02 -0.69
CA LEU A 290 8.23 -7.16 0.06
C LEU A 290 7.80 -7.21 1.53
N PRO A 291 7.85 -6.11 2.31
CA PRO A 291 7.43 -6.11 3.71
C PRO A 291 5.96 -6.50 3.87
N SER A 292 5.09 -6.01 2.99
CA SER A 292 3.65 -6.34 3.01
C SER A 292 3.41 -7.82 2.73
N MET A 293 4.14 -8.40 1.78
CA MET A 293 4.03 -9.83 1.46
C MET A 293 4.49 -10.70 2.63
N ILE A 294 5.56 -10.30 3.32
CA ILE A 294 6.05 -11.02 4.51
C ILE A 294 5.05 -10.93 5.66
N MET A 295 4.41 -9.79 5.86
CA MET A 295 3.35 -9.64 6.86
C MET A 295 2.14 -10.51 6.52
N LEU A 296 1.68 -10.48 5.28
CA LEU A 296 0.54 -11.26 4.82
C LEU A 296 0.81 -12.78 4.92
N LYS A 297 2.06 -13.23 4.70
CA LYS A 297 2.46 -14.62 4.88
C LYS A 297 2.26 -15.14 6.31
N LYS A 298 2.20 -14.26 7.32
CA LYS A 298 1.88 -14.66 8.70
C LYS A 298 0.39 -14.88 8.93
N ALA A 299 -0.45 -14.40 8.03
CA ALA A 299 -1.91 -14.53 8.12
C ALA A 299 -2.44 -15.64 7.20
N ILE A 300 -1.75 -15.89 6.09
CA ILE A 300 -2.17 -16.87 5.07
C ILE A 300 -1.00 -17.75 4.65
N LYS A 301 -1.32 -18.98 4.25
CA LYS A 301 -0.34 -19.95 3.75
C LYS A 301 0.18 -19.60 2.37
N SER A 302 1.35 -20.11 2.02
CA SER A 302 2.09 -19.76 0.80
C SER A 302 1.29 -19.94 -0.49
N LYS A 303 0.37 -20.92 -0.57
CA LYS A 303 -0.47 -21.15 -1.75
C LYS A 303 -1.42 -19.97 -2.01
N LEU A 304 -2.12 -19.50 -0.98
CA LEU A 304 -3.05 -18.37 -1.09
C LEU A 304 -2.30 -17.07 -1.33
N LEU A 305 -1.13 -16.89 -0.69
CA LEU A 305 -0.25 -15.76 -0.94
C LEU A 305 0.21 -15.71 -2.41
N GLY A 306 0.63 -16.85 -2.98
CA GLY A 306 1.04 -16.92 -4.38
C GLY A 306 -0.08 -16.56 -5.34
N ILE A 307 -1.31 -17.01 -5.07
CA ILE A 307 -2.50 -16.65 -5.86
C ILE A 307 -2.78 -15.14 -5.76
N PHE A 308 -2.71 -14.57 -4.56
CA PHE A 308 -2.88 -13.13 -4.35
C PHE A 308 -1.85 -12.31 -5.14
N ILE A 309 -0.56 -12.68 -5.04
CA ILE A 309 0.52 -12.03 -5.80
C ILE A 309 0.26 -12.14 -7.31
N ALA A 310 -0.13 -13.32 -7.80
CA ALA A 310 -0.42 -13.52 -9.21
C ALA A 310 -1.59 -12.65 -9.69
N ILE A 311 -2.69 -12.59 -8.95
CA ILE A 311 -3.85 -11.74 -9.27
C ILE A 311 -3.45 -10.27 -9.32
N CYS A 312 -2.75 -9.77 -8.30
CA CYS A 312 -2.29 -8.38 -8.26
C CYS A 312 -1.33 -8.07 -9.42
N THR A 313 -0.35 -8.96 -9.67
CA THR A 313 0.63 -8.77 -10.76
C THR A 313 -0.05 -8.72 -12.13
N ILE A 314 -0.94 -9.67 -12.41
CA ILE A 314 -1.70 -9.71 -13.66
C ILE A 314 -2.57 -8.46 -13.78
N GLY A 315 -3.25 -8.06 -12.70
CA GLY A 315 -4.06 -6.86 -12.67
C GLY A 315 -3.25 -5.60 -12.98
N ILE A 316 -2.09 -5.43 -12.35
CA ILE A 316 -1.19 -4.30 -12.59
C ILE A 316 -0.70 -4.28 -14.06
N ILE A 317 -0.34 -5.43 -14.59
CA ILE A 317 0.10 -5.56 -15.99
C ILE A 317 -1.03 -5.17 -16.95
N ILE A 318 -2.27 -5.61 -16.69
CA ILE A 318 -3.45 -5.23 -17.49
C ILE A 318 -3.66 -3.70 -17.46
N VAL A 319 -3.62 -3.10 -16.28
CA VAL A 319 -3.74 -1.63 -16.12
C VAL A 319 -2.63 -0.92 -16.89
N GLY A 320 -1.40 -1.38 -16.77
CA GLY A 320 -0.26 -0.76 -17.46
C GLY A 320 -0.39 -0.78 -18.98
N TYR A 321 -0.73 -1.92 -19.55
CA TYR A 321 -0.95 -2.00 -21.01
C TYR A 321 -2.17 -1.22 -21.47
N PHE A 322 -3.25 -1.23 -20.68
CA PHE A 322 -4.44 -0.42 -20.96
C PHE A 322 -4.08 1.07 -21.04
N PHE A 323 -3.39 1.61 -20.05
CA PHE A 323 -2.99 3.02 -20.06
C PHE A 323 -1.98 3.34 -21.17
N ASN A 324 -1.09 2.42 -21.51
CA ASN A 324 -0.21 2.60 -22.68
C ASN A 324 -0.97 2.67 -24.00
N ALA A 325 -2.09 1.94 -24.12
CA ALA A 325 -2.91 1.94 -25.31
C ALA A 325 -3.76 3.22 -25.45
N ILE A 326 -4.29 3.74 -24.34
CA ILE A 326 -5.18 4.90 -24.36
C ILE A 326 -4.46 6.22 -24.09
N GLN A 327 -3.15 6.21 -23.84
CA GLN A 327 -2.37 7.43 -23.54
C GLN A 327 -2.61 8.53 -24.56
N ASN A 328 -2.59 8.22 -25.86
CA ASN A 328 -2.79 9.19 -26.96
C ASN A 328 -4.22 9.74 -27.06
N LEU A 329 -5.19 9.12 -26.34
CA LEU A 329 -6.60 9.54 -26.31
C LEU A 329 -6.92 10.41 -25.11
N ILE A 330 -6.12 10.33 -24.05
CA ILE A 330 -6.41 10.97 -22.76
C ILE A 330 -5.50 12.16 -22.49
N ILE A 331 -4.26 12.10 -22.97
CA ILE A 331 -3.27 13.17 -22.94
C ILE A 331 -3.19 13.82 -24.32
#